data_ba27ba0fc5b47eff20765191ad755598
#
_entry.id   ba27ba0fc5b47eff20765191ad755598
#
_cell.length_a   1.000
_cell.length_b   1.000
_cell.length_c   1.000
_cell.angle_alpha   90.00
_cell.angle_beta   90.00
_cell.angle_gamma   90.00
#
_symmetry.space_group_name_H-M   'P 1'
#
loop_
_entity.id
_entity.type
_entity.pdbx_description
1 polymer ?
#
loop_
_entity_poly.entity_id
_entity_poly.type
_entity_poly.pdbx_seq_one_letter_code
_entity_poly.pdbx_strand_id
1 'polypeptide(L)'
;MKLGASRGFTLLEVMVALTIVSLSLIFVATSMSQMVFEAKTMRDRTYASWIAQNRIAELRLAPATPDVGASNGEVQFASTDWSWRAVVSETGVEDLFRIDVSVSFAGSDDNIRTVTGFVGPPGSPGGANQPYLRIIRPDPPPDSDPGAES
;
A
#
# COMPACT_ATOMS: atom_id res chain seq x y z
N MET A 1 34.97 -28.22 60.10
CA MET A 1 34.95 -28.36 58.66
C MET A 1 33.64 -29.04 58.25
N LYS A 2 32.64 -28.33 57.74
CA LYS A 2 31.39 -28.91 57.20
C LYS A 2 31.63 -29.24 55.73
N LEU A 3 31.74 -30.51 55.42
CA LEU A 3 31.75 -31.01 54.05
C LEU A 3 30.34 -30.79 53.46
N GLY A 4 30.23 -29.83 52.53
CA GLY A 4 29.01 -29.63 51.82
C GLY A 4 28.71 -30.84 50.93
N ALA A 5 27.53 -31.46 51.11
CA ALA A 5 27.07 -32.56 50.30
C ALA A 5 26.88 -32.03 48.85
N SER A 6 27.74 -32.49 47.93
CA SER A 6 27.57 -32.26 46.50
C SER A 6 26.34 -33.04 46.06
N ARG A 7 25.24 -32.30 45.80
CA ARG A 7 24.03 -32.84 45.17
C ARG A 7 24.33 -33.03 43.70
N GLY A 8 24.45 -34.28 43.28
CA GLY A 8 24.51 -34.63 41.86
C GLY A 8 23.12 -34.51 41.21
N PHE A 9 23.07 -34.13 39.92
CA PHE A 9 21.83 -34.12 39.14
C PHE A 9 21.28 -35.54 38.97
N THR A 10 19.97 -35.69 39.09
CA THR A 10 19.30 -36.94 38.82
C THR A 10 19.11 -37.14 37.31
N LEU A 11 19.11 -38.40 36.86
CA LEU A 11 18.84 -38.74 35.46
C LEU A 11 17.49 -38.16 34.99
N LEU A 12 16.47 -38.20 35.87
CA LEU A 12 15.14 -37.66 35.63
C LEU A 12 15.19 -36.15 35.35
N GLU A 13 15.97 -35.40 36.13
CA GLU A 13 16.10 -33.95 36.00
C GLU A 13 16.72 -33.56 34.63
N VAL A 14 17.72 -34.30 34.19
CA VAL A 14 18.35 -34.12 32.87
C VAL A 14 17.34 -34.43 31.75
N MET A 15 16.55 -35.49 31.87
CA MET A 15 15.51 -35.83 30.87
C MET A 15 14.43 -34.77 30.78
N VAL A 16 13.96 -34.24 31.92
CA VAL A 16 12.99 -33.16 31.95
C VAL A 16 13.57 -31.87 31.34
N ALA A 17 14.81 -31.54 31.72
CA ALA A 17 15.48 -30.37 31.14
C ALA A 17 15.63 -30.46 29.61
N LEU A 18 16.06 -31.61 29.09
CA LEU A 18 16.17 -31.84 27.64
C LEU A 18 14.83 -31.77 26.93
N THR A 19 13.77 -32.25 27.55
CA THR A 19 12.41 -32.17 27.00
C THR A 19 11.97 -30.71 26.90
N ILE A 20 12.17 -29.89 27.92
CA ILE A 20 11.84 -28.48 27.94
C ILE A 20 12.63 -27.72 26.87
N VAL A 21 13.94 -27.96 26.78
CA VAL A 21 14.80 -27.33 25.77
C VAL A 21 14.37 -27.70 24.36
N SER A 22 14.08 -28.97 24.11
CA SER A 22 13.62 -29.45 22.80
C SER A 22 12.31 -28.80 22.38
N LEU A 23 11.33 -28.73 23.27
CA LEU A 23 10.05 -28.05 23.01
C LEU A 23 10.25 -26.56 22.75
N SER A 24 11.13 -25.91 23.51
CA SER A 24 11.43 -24.49 23.33
C SER A 24 12.06 -24.21 21.96
N LEU A 25 12.98 -25.05 21.49
CA LEU A 25 13.60 -24.91 20.18
C LEU A 25 12.59 -25.05 19.02
N ILE A 26 11.67 -26.01 19.13
CA ILE A 26 10.60 -26.19 18.14
C ILE A 26 9.72 -24.93 18.10
N PHE A 27 9.35 -24.38 19.24
CA PHE A 27 8.53 -23.19 19.32
C PHE A 27 9.20 -21.96 18.69
N VAL A 28 10.49 -21.76 18.97
CA VAL A 28 11.28 -20.67 18.37
C VAL A 28 11.38 -20.83 16.86
N ALA A 29 11.66 -22.03 16.36
CA ALA A 29 11.76 -22.30 14.93
C ALA A 29 10.45 -22.02 14.20
N THR A 30 9.31 -22.40 14.78
CA THR A 30 7.98 -22.15 14.22
C THR A 30 7.66 -20.65 14.15
N SER A 31 7.98 -19.93 15.24
CA SER A 31 7.78 -18.47 15.31
C SER A 31 8.59 -17.72 14.25
N MET A 32 9.83 -18.12 14.02
CA MET A 32 10.67 -17.52 12.96
C MET A 32 10.09 -17.75 11.56
N SER A 33 9.58 -18.95 11.28
CA SER A 33 8.97 -19.26 9.99
C SER A 33 7.73 -18.42 9.72
N GLN A 34 6.91 -18.16 10.72
CA GLN A 34 5.73 -17.29 10.62
C GLN A 34 6.11 -15.84 10.28
N MET A 35 7.14 -15.29 10.93
CA MET A 35 7.60 -13.92 10.64
C MET A 35 8.04 -13.74 9.19
N VAL A 36 8.74 -14.72 8.63
CA VAL A 36 9.17 -14.67 7.21
C VAL A 36 7.97 -14.71 6.27
N PHE A 37 6.99 -15.53 6.56
CA PHE A 37 5.76 -15.63 5.75
C PHE A 37 4.95 -14.33 5.79
N GLU A 38 4.79 -13.72 6.96
CA GLU A 38 4.09 -12.46 7.12
C GLU A 38 4.80 -11.31 6.40
N ALA A 39 6.13 -11.24 6.50
CA ALA A 39 6.93 -10.24 5.81
C ALA A 39 6.79 -10.35 4.28
N LYS A 40 6.76 -11.58 3.73
CA LYS A 40 6.50 -11.82 2.31
C LYS A 40 5.11 -11.34 1.91
N THR A 41 4.10 -11.68 2.67
CA THR A 41 2.71 -11.27 2.40
C THR A 41 2.56 -9.75 2.42
N MET A 42 3.16 -9.06 3.37
CA MET A 42 3.14 -7.59 3.44
C MET A 42 3.82 -6.95 2.23
N ARG A 43 4.97 -7.49 1.82
CA ARG A 43 5.69 -7.04 0.64
C ARG A 43 4.84 -7.19 -0.62
N ASP A 44 4.23 -8.36 -0.82
CA ASP A 44 3.42 -8.67 -2.00
C ASP A 44 2.17 -7.76 -2.06
N ARG A 45 1.54 -7.49 -0.93
CA ARG A 45 0.44 -6.50 -0.83
C ARG A 45 0.88 -5.08 -1.15
N THR A 46 2.10 -4.70 -0.77
CA THR A 46 2.66 -3.38 -1.10
C THR A 46 2.90 -3.24 -2.59
N TYR A 47 3.49 -4.25 -3.23
CA TYR A 47 3.71 -4.27 -4.67
C TYR A 47 2.40 -4.22 -5.45
N ALA A 48 1.43 -5.04 -5.07
CA ALA A 48 0.10 -5.01 -5.66
C ALA A 48 -0.57 -3.63 -5.52
N SER A 49 -0.40 -2.97 -4.36
CA SER A 49 -0.91 -1.62 -4.15
C SER A 49 -0.25 -0.58 -5.07
N TRP A 50 1.06 -0.67 -5.29
CA TRP A 50 1.77 0.23 -6.21
C TRP A 50 1.35 0.03 -7.65
N ILE A 51 1.20 -1.22 -8.10
CA ILE A 51 0.71 -1.55 -9.45
C ILE A 51 -0.69 -0.96 -9.66
N ALA A 52 -1.59 -1.17 -8.69
CA ALA A 52 -2.95 -0.64 -8.76
C ALA A 52 -2.99 0.90 -8.79
N GLN A 53 -2.20 1.56 -7.93
CA GLN A 53 -2.12 3.03 -7.89
C GLN A 53 -1.53 3.61 -9.18
N ASN A 54 -0.50 2.97 -9.74
CA ASN A 54 0.05 3.35 -11.04
C ASN A 54 -1.01 3.28 -12.13
N ARG A 55 -1.81 2.21 -12.16
CA ARG A 55 -2.87 2.06 -13.15
C ARG A 55 -3.94 3.12 -13.00
N ILE A 56 -4.34 3.45 -11.75
CA ILE A 56 -5.27 4.56 -11.50
C ILE A 56 -4.67 5.90 -11.95
N ALA A 57 -3.39 6.13 -11.70
CA ALA A 57 -2.69 7.34 -12.13
C ALA A 57 -2.64 7.47 -13.67
N GLU A 58 -2.36 6.38 -14.38
CA GLU A 58 -2.40 6.35 -15.84
C GLU A 58 -3.79 6.76 -16.39
N LEU A 59 -4.86 6.21 -15.81
CA LEU A 59 -6.22 6.54 -16.18
C LEU A 59 -6.60 8.00 -15.87
N ARG A 60 -6.04 8.57 -14.79
CA ARG A 60 -6.23 9.99 -14.43
C ARG A 60 -5.49 10.95 -15.34
N LEU A 61 -4.35 10.54 -15.86
CA LEU A 61 -3.50 11.34 -16.74
C LEU A 61 -3.88 11.17 -18.22
N ALA A 62 -4.76 10.23 -18.54
CA ALA A 62 -5.25 10.05 -19.90
C ALA A 62 -5.97 11.32 -20.38
N PRO A 63 -5.77 11.74 -21.65
CA PRO A 63 -6.37 12.96 -22.19
C PRO A 63 -7.88 12.85 -22.37
N ALA A 64 -8.42 11.65 -22.37
CA ALA A 64 -9.86 11.37 -22.49
C ALA A 64 -10.41 10.77 -21.20
N THR A 65 -11.67 11.02 -20.94
CA THR A 65 -12.43 10.38 -19.88
C THR A 65 -12.42 8.87 -20.09
N PRO A 66 -12.17 8.06 -19.04
CA PRO A 66 -12.12 6.61 -19.20
C PRO A 66 -13.50 6.05 -19.56
N ASP A 67 -13.55 5.12 -20.51
CA ASP A 67 -14.77 4.41 -20.84
C ASP A 67 -15.22 3.51 -19.67
N VAL A 68 -16.52 3.48 -19.42
CA VAL A 68 -17.14 2.55 -18.47
C VAL A 68 -16.96 1.12 -18.95
N GLY A 69 -16.44 0.27 -18.08
CA GLY A 69 -16.19 -1.12 -18.43
C GLY A 69 -15.02 -1.72 -17.67
N ALA A 70 -14.61 -2.92 -18.10
CA ALA A 70 -13.50 -3.64 -17.51
C ALA A 70 -12.32 -3.73 -18.49
N SER A 71 -11.13 -3.47 -18.01
CA SER A 71 -9.87 -3.72 -18.72
C SER A 71 -8.95 -4.56 -17.85
N ASN A 72 -8.08 -5.34 -18.46
CA ASN A 72 -7.12 -6.19 -17.76
C ASN A 72 -5.80 -6.22 -18.53
N GLY A 73 -4.76 -6.63 -17.84
CA GLY A 73 -3.44 -6.79 -18.43
C GLY A 73 -2.47 -7.41 -17.45
N GLU A 74 -1.24 -7.56 -17.90
CA GLU A 74 -0.15 -8.09 -17.11
C GLU A 74 0.98 -7.08 -17.03
N VAL A 75 1.76 -7.17 -15.95
CA VAL A 75 2.94 -6.34 -15.73
C VAL A 75 3.99 -7.13 -14.96
N GLN A 76 5.24 -7.03 -15.38
CA GLN A 76 6.36 -7.56 -14.62
C GLN A 76 6.85 -6.51 -13.64
N PHE A 77 6.82 -6.83 -12.35
CA PHE A 77 7.29 -5.94 -11.29
C PHE A 77 8.02 -6.73 -10.19
N ALA A 78 9.18 -6.24 -9.77
CA ALA A 78 10.03 -6.89 -8.75
C ALA A 78 10.34 -8.36 -9.06
N SER A 79 10.65 -8.67 -10.34
CA SER A 79 10.95 -10.03 -10.86
C SER A 79 9.79 -11.03 -10.70
N THR A 80 8.57 -10.54 -10.63
CA THR A 80 7.34 -11.34 -10.53
C THR A 80 6.35 -10.82 -11.57
N ASP A 81 5.62 -11.72 -12.20
CA ASP A 81 4.57 -11.37 -13.16
C ASP A 81 3.25 -11.22 -12.42
N TRP A 82 2.58 -10.11 -12.66
CA TRP A 82 1.34 -9.70 -12.03
C TRP A 82 0.25 -9.52 -13.06
N SER A 83 -0.97 -9.93 -12.72
CA SER A 83 -2.19 -9.61 -13.47
C SER A 83 -2.97 -8.52 -12.77
N TRP A 84 -3.49 -7.56 -13.53
CA TRP A 84 -4.37 -6.53 -12.99
C TRP A 84 -5.68 -6.49 -13.79
N ARG A 85 -6.74 -6.13 -13.09
CA ARG A 85 -8.06 -5.88 -13.66
C ARG A 85 -8.60 -4.56 -13.13
N ALA A 86 -8.89 -3.62 -14.03
CA ALA A 86 -9.51 -2.35 -13.72
C ALA A 86 -10.97 -2.37 -14.16
N VAL A 87 -11.85 -1.95 -13.27
CA VAL A 87 -13.28 -1.78 -13.54
C VAL A 87 -13.63 -0.31 -13.33
N VAL A 88 -14.06 0.34 -14.40
CA VAL A 88 -14.55 1.72 -14.38
C VAL A 88 -16.07 1.70 -14.32
N SER A 89 -16.63 2.42 -13.38
CA SER A 89 -18.07 2.56 -13.17
C SER A 89 -18.46 4.02 -12.98
N GLU A 90 -19.67 4.37 -13.39
CA GLU A 90 -20.26 5.67 -13.10
C GLU A 90 -20.52 5.83 -11.61
N THR A 91 -20.42 7.05 -11.14
CA THR A 91 -20.89 7.42 -9.79
C THR A 91 -22.19 8.19 -9.89
N GLY A 92 -22.96 8.47 -9.02
CA GLY A 92 -24.15 9.33 -9.16
C GLY A 92 -23.84 10.82 -9.43
N VAL A 93 -22.58 11.15 -9.66
CA VAL A 93 -22.09 12.52 -9.93
C VAL A 93 -21.63 12.60 -11.39
N GLU A 94 -22.08 13.64 -12.09
CA GLU A 94 -21.71 13.89 -13.48
C GLU A 94 -20.18 14.01 -13.63
N ASP A 95 -19.64 13.39 -14.66
CA ASP A 95 -18.21 13.37 -14.99
C ASP A 95 -17.27 12.79 -13.90
N LEU A 96 -17.82 12.11 -12.90
CA LEU A 96 -17.02 11.44 -11.88
C LEU A 96 -17.15 9.92 -12.02
N PHE A 97 -16.04 9.25 -12.28
CA PHE A 97 -15.95 7.79 -12.44
C PHE A 97 -15.21 7.17 -11.28
N ARG A 98 -15.71 6.02 -10.84
CA ARG A 98 -15.05 5.17 -9.87
C ARG A 98 -14.25 4.11 -10.61
N ILE A 99 -13.03 3.89 -10.17
CA ILE A 99 -12.13 2.88 -10.71
C ILE A 99 -11.73 1.94 -9.58
N ASP A 100 -12.02 0.66 -9.74
CA ASP A 100 -11.58 -0.41 -8.85
C ASP A 100 -10.51 -1.23 -9.58
N VAL A 101 -9.27 -1.21 -9.10
CA VAL A 101 -8.17 -2.00 -9.66
C VAL A 101 -7.83 -3.13 -8.73
N SER A 102 -8.02 -4.35 -9.19
CA SER A 102 -7.66 -5.60 -8.50
C SER A 102 -6.36 -6.14 -9.09
N VAL A 103 -5.46 -6.59 -8.22
CA VAL A 103 -4.15 -7.15 -8.61
C VAL A 103 -3.98 -8.52 -7.99
N SER A 104 -3.52 -9.47 -8.82
CA SER A 104 -3.23 -10.86 -8.49
C SER A 104 -1.86 -11.27 -9.05
N PHE A 105 -1.36 -12.43 -8.67
CA PHE A 105 -0.24 -13.03 -9.39
C PHE A 105 -0.70 -13.51 -10.77
N ALA A 106 0.17 -13.44 -11.78
CA ALA A 106 -0.12 -13.96 -13.09
C ALA A 106 -0.47 -15.46 -13.01
N GLY A 107 -1.59 -15.84 -13.66
CA GLY A 107 -2.10 -17.21 -13.63
C GLY A 107 -2.82 -17.62 -12.34
N SER A 108 -3.07 -16.68 -11.41
CA SER A 108 -3.86 -16.92 -10.19
C SER A 108 -5.09 -16.02 -10.19
N ASP A 109 -6.23 -16.59 -9.80
CA ASP A 109 -7.47 -15.84 -9.57
C ASP A 109 -7.53 -15.22 -8.16
N ASP A 110 -6.56 -15.53 -7.31
CA ASP A 110 -6.51 -15.01 -5.94
C ASP A 110 -6.14 -13.52 -5.94
N ASN A 111 -7.12 -12.70 -5.61
CA ASN A 111 -6.92 -11.25 -5.49
C ASN A 111 -6.09 -10.90 -4.25
N ILE A 112 -4.90 -10.34 -4.47
CA ILE A 112 -3.99 -9.91 -3.40
C ILE A 112 -4.42 -8.57 -2.83
N ARG A 113 -4.83 -7.63 -3.71
CA ARG A 113 -5.21 -6.28 -3.33
C ARG A 113 -6.17 -5.67 -4.34
N THR A 114 -7.17 -4.95 -3.83
CA THR A 114 -7.99 -4.03 -4.63
C THR A 114 -7.79 -2.62 -4.11
N VAL A 115 -7.61 -1.67 -5.01
CA VAL A 115 -7.50 -0.24 -4.72
C VAL A 115 -8.58 0.48 -5.50
N THR A 116 -9.33 1.32 -4.80
CA THR A 116 -10.36 2.18 -5.39
C THR A 116 -9.80 3.59 -5.60
N GLY A 117 -10.06 4.15 -6.77
CA GLY A 117 -9.77 5.53 -7.11
C GLY A 117 -10.96 6.21 -7.78
N PHE A 118 -10.86 7.51 -7.98
CA PHE A 118 -11.86 8.29 -8.69
C PHE A 118 -11.16 9.14 -9.77
N VAL A 119 -11.79 9.26 -10.91
CA VAL A 119 -11.35 10.12 -12.01
C VAL A 119 -12.49 11.08 -12.32
N GLY A 120 -12.20 12.37 -12.25
CA GLY A 120 -13.09 13.44 -12.66
C GLY A 120 -12.64 14.05 -13.99
N PRO A 121 -13.36 15.07 -14.48
CA PRO A 121 -12.95 15.81 -15.68
C PRO A 121 -11.53 16.36 -15.47
N PRO A 122 -10.70 16.42 -16.53
CA PRO A 122 -9.39 17.03 -16.44
C PRO A 122 -9.57 18.45 -15.94
N GLY A 123 -9.00 18.74 -14.77
CA GLY A 123 -9.05 20.07 -14.19
C GLY A 123 -8.44 21.06 -15.18
N SER A 124 -9.15 22.12 -15.52
CA SER A 124 -8.60 23.19 -16.36
C SER A 124 -7.29 23.66 -15.74
N PRO A 125 -6.16 23.67 -16.48
CA PRO A 125 -4.93 24.27 -16.00
C PRO A 125 -5.18 25.76 -15.72
N GLY A 126 -5.38 26.14 -14.48
CA GLY A 126 -5.71 27.49 -14.07
C GLY A 126 -6.99 27.65 -13.24
N GLY A 127 -7.77 26.59 -13.05
CA GLY A 127 -8.91 26.60 -12.14
C GLY A 127 -8.44 26.87 -10.71
N ALA A 128 -8.88 28.00 -10.17
CA ALA A 128 -8.47 28.67 -8.96
C ALA A 128 -8.75 27.87 -7.67
N ASN A 129 -8.29 26.64 -7.59
CA ASN A 129 -8.31 25.90 -6.34
C ASN A 129 -6.89 25.45 -5.97
N GLN A 130 -5.98 26.42 -5.86
CA GLN A 130 -4.71 26.24 -5.18
C GLN A 130 -4.82 26.90 -3.80
N PRO A 131 -5.37 26.23 -2.79
CA PRO A 131 -5.55 26.81 -1.47
C PRO A 131 -4.22 27.23 -0.82
N TYR A 132 -3.09 26.70 -1.32
CA TYR A 132 -1.75 26.99 -0.81
C TYR A 132 -1.07 28.22 -1.42
N LEU A 133 -1.48 28.67 -2.61
CA LEU A 133 -0.91 29.87 -3.23
C LEU A 133 -1.61 31.18 -2.82
N ARG A 134 -2.76 31.09 -2.18
CA ARG A 134 -3.49 32.26 -1.67
C ARG A 134 -2.83 32.85 -0.43
N ILE A 135 -1.96 32.09 0.24
CA ILE A 135 -1.28 32.51 1.49
C ILE A 135 0.00 33.36 1.22
N ILE A 136 0.52 33.36 -0.01
CA ILE A 136 1.82 33.98 -0.34
C ILE A 136 1.67 35.27 -1.17
N ARG A 137 0.48 35.76 -1.41
CA ARG A 137 0.33 37.07 -2.04
C ARG A 137 0.30 38.12 -0.93
N PRO A 138 1.39 38.87 -0.72
CA PRO A 138 1.35 40.05 0.16
C PRO A 138 0.29 40.99 -0.39
N ASP A 139 -0.54 41.54 0.49
CA ASP A 139 -1.45 42.61 0.08
C ASP A 139 -0.63 43.73 -0.59
N PRO A 140 -1.11 44.29 -1.73
CA PRO A 140 -0.44 45.44 -2.33
C PRO A 140 -0.39 46.57 -1.31
N PRO A 141 0.70 47.34 -1.25
CA PRO A 141 0.80 48.47 -0.31
C PRO A 141 -0.39 49.42 -0.50
N PRO A 142 -0.88 50.03 0.56
CA PRO A 142 -2.10 50.82 0.57
C PRO A 142 -2.09 52.08 -0.30
N ASP A 143 -0.99 52.41 -0.94
CA ASP A 143 -0.79 53.66 -1.70
C ASP A 143 -0.76 53.48 -3.23
N SER A 144 -1.18 52.35 -3.78
CA SER A 144 -1.35 52.19 -5.22
C SER A 144 -2.76 52.53 -5.71
N ASP A 145 -3.21 53.75 -5.43
CA ASP A 145 -4.40 54.32 -6.09
C ASP A 145 -3.97 54.91 -7.44
N PRO A 146 -4.40 54.37 -8.61
CA PRO A 146 -4.03 54.87 -9.92
C PRO A 146 -4.80 56.16 -10.32
N GLY A 147 -5.45 56.83 -9.36
CA GLY A 147 -6.35 57.97 -9.59
C GLY A 147 -5.77 59.36 -9.24
N ALA A 148 -4.51 59.50 -8.85
CA ALA A 148 -3.96 60.78 -8.39
C ALA A 148 -3.03 61.45 -9.41
N GLU A 149 -3.34 61.44 -10.69
CA GLU A 149 -2.75 62.33 -11.68
C GLU A 149 -3.83 62.86 -12.60
N SER A 150 -4.35 64.04 -12.27
CA SER A 150 -5.06 64.95 -13.16
C SER A 150 -4.59 66.36 -12.89
#